data_11f8331d882c07a0016edf32d57b7925
#
_entry.id   11f8331d882c07a0016edf32d57b7925
#
_cell.length_a   1.000
_cell.length_b   1.000
_cell.length_c   1.000
_cell.angle_alpha   90.00
_cell.angle_beta   90.00
_cell.angle_gamma   90.00
#
_symmetry.space_group_name_H-M   'P 1'
#
loop_
_entity.id
_entity.type
_entity.pdbx_description
1 polymer ?
#
loop_
_entity_poly.entity_id
_entity_poly.type
_entity_poly.pdbx_seq_one_letter_code
_entity_poly.pdbx_strand_id
1 'polypeptide(L)'
;AIATLCSRLEYARVLLDQLEQGRIAPRDVSAWHVRQILSFNDPQLRDRLTKAWGEIRDSSTERKQQIASFKQALTAQSIESADLPNGRLLFNKHCANCHVLYGQGAKVGPDLTGANRQNLDYLLENIVDPSATVATNFRASLIELKDGRIVTGVVLEQNDRTLSVQTQREAIRLARSEVEQIAAQSLSLMPDGLLNPLSADETRDLVAYLSGRAQVELPPAETAASSQE
;
A
#
# COMPACT_ATOMS: atom_id res chain seq x y z
N ALA A 1 2.64 -18.73 -9.47
CA ALA A 1 3.69 -18.48 -10.49
C ALA A 1 4.72 -17.43 -10.02
N ILE A 2 4.31 -16.19 -9.67
CA ILE A 2 5.26 -15.12 -9.30
C ILE A 2 6.10 -15.51 -8.07
N ALA A 3 5.49 -16.04 -7.01
CA ALA A 3 6.21 -16.50 -5.82
C ALA A 3 7.30 -17.54 -6.16
N THR A 4 7.02 -18.46 -7.11
CA THR A 4 8.01 -19.43 -7.58
C THR A 4 9.16 -18.74 -8.31
N LEU A 5 8.87 -17.73 -9.13
CA LEU A 5 9.90 -16.96 -9.82
C LEU A 5 10.77 -16.16 -8.86
N CYS A 6 10.27 -15.76 -7.71
CA CYS A 6 11.03 -15.05 -6.68
C CYS A 6 11.87 -15.98 -5.77
N SER A 7 11.76 -17.31 -5.91
CA SER A 7 12.40 -18.25 -4.97
C SER A 7 13.86 -18.55 -5.27
N ARG A 8 14.37 -18.25 -6.47
CA ARG A 8 15.74 -18.52 -6.92
C ARG A 8 16.25 -17.39 -7.80
N LEU A 9 17.54 -17.15 -7.74
CA LEU A 9 18.22 -16.09 -8.49
C LEU A 9 17.96 -16.17 -10.01
N GLU A 10 18.08 -17.33 -10.59
CA GLU A 10 17.89 -17.55 -12.04
C GLU A 10 16.43 -17.29 -12.46
N TYR A 11 15.48 -17.67 -11.61
CA TYR A 11 14.06 -17.44 -11.86
C TYR A 11 13.69 -15.95 -11.69
N ALA A 12 14.30 -15.27 -10.73
CA ALA A 12 14.12 -13.84 -10.54
C ALA A 12 14.59 -13.04 -11.77
N ARG A 13 15.67 -13.47 -12.44
CA ARG A 13 16.12 -12.87 -13.70
C ARG A 13 15.06 -13.03 -14.80
N VAL A 14 14.43 -14.19 -14.90
CA VAL A 14 13.33 -14.41 -15.86
C VAL A 14 12.13 -13.50 -15.54
N LEU A 15 11.77 -13.36 -14.27
CA LEU A 15 10.70 -12.44 -13.88
C LEU A 15 11.01 -10.99 -14.29
N LEU A 16 12.26 -10.55 -14.09
CA LEU A 16 12.69 -9.22 -14.50
C LEU A 16 12.61 -9.03 -16.01
N ASP A 17 13.00 -10.01 -16.80
CA ASP A 17 12.87 -9.98 -18.28
C ASP A 17 11.39 -9.77 -18.68
N GLN A 18 10.45 -10.40 -17.97
CA GLN A 18 9.03 -10.25 -18.25
C GLN A 18 8.48 -8.88 -17.83
N LEU A 19 8.97 -8.33 -16.71
CA LEU A 19 8.64 -6.97 -16.27
C LEU A 19 9.16 -5.92 -17.26
N GLU A 20 10.42 -6.01 -17.67
CA GLU A 20 11.06 -5.09 -18.62
C GLU A 20 10.39 -5.11 -20.00
N GLN A 21 9.88 -6.27 -20.42
CA GLN A 21 9.15 -6.44 -21.66
C GLN A 21 7.65 -6.08 -21.54
N GLY A 22 7.19 -5.67 -20.35
CA GLY A 22 5.80 -5.29 -20.11
C GLY A 22 4.80 -6.45 -20.14
N ARG A 23 5.26 -7.72 -20.13
CA ARG A 23 4.38 -8.90 -20.12
C ARG A 23 3.81 -9.20 -18.73
N ILE A 24 4.49 -8.75 -17.68
CA ILE A 24 4.01 -8.74 -16.31
C ILE A 24 3.95 -7.27 -15.89
N ALA A 25 2.81 -6.82 -15.38
CA ALA A 25 2.69 -5.46 -14.88
C ALA A 25 3.36 -5.32 -13.49
N PRO A 26 4.01 -4.19 -13.18
CA PRO A 26 4.62 -3.98 -11.86
C PRO A 26 3.66 -4.22 -10.69
N ARG A 27 2.37 -3.85 -10.83
CA ARG A 27 1.34 -4.06 -9.79
C ARG A 27 1.06 -5.53 -9.47
N ASP A 28 1.41 -6.47 -10.37
CA ASP A 28 1.20 -7.90 -10.15
C ASP A 28 2.31 -8.52 -9.30
N VAL A 29 3.43 -7.81 -9.14
CA VAL A 29 4.56 -8.20 -8.30
C VAL A 29 4.51 -7.38 -7.01
N SER A 30 4.13 -8.01 -5.89
CA SER A 30 4.01 -7.32 -4.62
C SER A 30 5.37 -6.86 -4.05
N ALA A 31 5.36 -5.86 -3.17
CA ALA A 31 6.56 -5.43 -2.44
C ALA A 31 7.23 -6.58 -1.67
N TRP A 32 6.46 -7.59 -1.21
CA TRP A 32 7.02 -8.80 -0.61
C TRP A 32 7.89 -9.59 -1.59
N HIS A 33 7.41 -9.81 -2.80
CA HIS A 33 8.18 -10.50 -3.84
C HIS A 33 9.45 -9.74 -4.21
N VAL A 34 9.37 -8.42 -4.29
CA VAL A 34 10.54 -7.56 -4.51
C VAL A 34 11.57 -7.74 -3.39
N ARG A 35 11.14 -7.74 -2.13
CA ARG A 35 12.06 -7.98 -0.99
C ARG A 35 12.71 -9.37 -1.02
N GLN A 36 11.97 -10.40 -1.45
CA GLN A 36 12.55 -11.73 -1.67
C GLN A 36 13.67 -11.70 -2.71
N ILE A 37 13.45 -11.01 -3.84
CA ILE A 37 14.48 -10.88 -4.87
C ILE A 37 15.68 -10.08 -4.34
N LEU A 38 15.45 -9.01 -3.59
CA LEU A 38 16.53 -8.21 -2.99
C LEU A 38 17.37 -9.00 -1.98
N SER A 39 16.81 -10.03 -1.33
CA SER A 39 17.55 -10.89 -0.39
C SER A 39 18.64 -11.74 -1.06
N PHE A 40 18.66 -11.85 -2.38
CA PHE A 40 19.77 -12.46 -3.11
C PHE A 40 21.04 -11.60 -3.11
N ASN A 41 20.94 -10.32 -2.67
CA ASN A 41 22.05 -9.37 -2.58
C ASN A 41 22.82 -9.19 -3.91
N ASP A 42 22.13 -9.28 -5.05
CA ASP A 42 22.66 -9.03 -6.38
C ASP A 42 22.38 -7.57 -6.79
N PRO A 43 23.45 -6.70 -6.93
CA PRO A 43 23.26 -5.30 -7.31
C PRO A 43 22.58 -5.12 -8.68
N GLN A 44 22.85 -6.01 -9.65
CA GLN A 44 22.25 -5.93 -10.98
C GLN A 44 20.73 -6.18 -10.91
N LEU A 45 20.29 -7.11 -10.06
CA LEU A 45 18.86 -7.33 -9.84
C LEU A 45 18.19 -6.11 -9.20
N ARG A 46 18.84 -5.48 -8.21
CA ARG A 46 18.33 -4.26 -7.59
C ARG A 46 18.14 -3.16 -8.61
N ASP A 47 19.14 -2.88 -9.44
CA ASP A 47 19.08 -1.83 -10.47
C ASP A 47 17.99 -2.10 -11.50
N ARG A 48 17.85 -3.34 -11.96
CA ARG A 48 16.80 -3.74 -12.89
C ARG A 48 15.42 -3.63 -12.29
N LEU A 49 15.23 -4.07 -11.02
CA LEU A 49 13.98 -3.92 -10.29
C LEU A 49 13.57 -2.46 -10.15
N THR A 50 14.49 -1.58 -9.74
CA THR A 50 14.21 -0.16 -9.59
C THR A 50 13.73 0.47 -10.91
N LYS A 51 14.31 0.05 -12.04
CA LYS A 51 13.92 0.54 -13.36
C LYS A 51 12.58 -0.01 -13.86
N ALA A 52 12.36 -1.32 -13.67
CA ALA A 52 11.23 -2.01 -14.27
C ALA A 52 9.99 -2.05 -13.36
N TRP A 53 10.18 -2.03 -12.03
CA TRP A 53 9.10 -2.23 -11.08
C TRP A 53 8.68 -0.94 -10.36
N GLY A 54 9.63 -0.18 -9.80
CA GLY A 54 9.27 1.05 -9.07
C GLY A 54 10.33 1.50 -8.08
N GLU A 55 9.90 2.27 -7.08
CA GLU A 55 10.78 2.80 -6.04
C GLU A 55 11.20 1.70 -5.07
N ILE A 56 12.49 1.66 -4.77
CA ILE A 56 13.08 0.71 -3.80
C ILE A 56 14.19 1.45 -3.05
N ARG A 57 13.91 1.87 -1.83
CA ARG A 57 14.87 2.48 -0.93
C ARG A 57 14.83 1.88 0.45
N ASP A 58 15.86 2.07 1.21
CA ASP A 58 15.87 1.71 2.63
C ASP A 58 15.10 2.79 3.43
N SER A 59 14.40 2.36 4.47
CA SER A 59 13.78 3.27 5.42
C SER A 59 14.82 4.05 6.22
N SER A 60 14.52 5.30 6.54
CA SER A 60 15.38 6.14 7.38
C SER A 60 15.54 5.53 8.79
N THR A 61 16.54 5.99 9.53
CA THR A 61 16.78 5.55 10.91
C THR A 61 15.56 5.81 11.79
N GLU A 62 14.91 6.96 11.64
CA GLU A 62 13.72 7.35 12.40
C GLU A 62 12.55 6.39 12.08
N ARG A 63 12.33 6.05 10.81
CA ARG A 63 11.30 5.09 10.40
C ARG A 63 11.58 3.69 10.96
N LYS A 64 12.82 3.24 10.92
CA LYS A 64 13.23 1.96 11.51
C LYS A 64 13.01 1.93 13.02
N GLN A 65 13.29 3.02 13.73
CA GLN A 65 13.02 3.14 15.16
C GLN A 65 11.51 3.13 15.45
N GLN A 66 10.70 3.84 14.66
CA GLN A 66 9.25 3.84 14.78
C GLN A 66 8.67 2.43 14.57
N ILE A 67 9.11 1.72 13.53
CA ILE A 67 8.72 0.33 13.28
C ILE A 67 9.09 -0.57 14.46
N ALA A 68 10.31 -0.42 14.99
CA ALA A 68 10.76 -1.19 16.15
C ALA A 68 9.91 -0.93 17.40
N SER A 69 9.50 0.32 17.63
CA SER A 69 8.62 0.70 18.73
C SER A 69 7.24 0.05 18.61
N PHE A 70 6.60 0.12 17.44
CA PHE A 70 5.34 -0.58 17.21
C PHE A 70 5.48 -2.10 17.40
N LYS A 71 6.57 -2.68 16.91
CA LYS A 71 6.83 -4.12 17.03
C LYS A 71 6.98 -4.57 18.49
N GLN A 72 7.60 -3.74 19.35
CA GLN A 72 7.72 -4.02 20.79
C GLN A 72 6.34 -4.03 21.49
N ALA A 73 5.42 -3.16 21.08
CA ALA A 73 4.07 -3.10 21.63
C ALA A 73 3.16 -4.23 21.10
N LEU A 74 3.39 -4.68 19.87
CA LEU A 74 2.57 -5.68 19.15
C LEU A 74 3.12 -7.10 19.37
N THR A 75 3.14 -7.55 20.61
CA THR A 75 3.54 -8.93 20.95
C THR A 75 2.48 -9.94 20.49
N ALA A 76 2.85 -11.21 20.37
CA ALA A 76 1.90 -12.27 20.04
C ALA A 76 0.70 -12.28 21.01
N GLN A 77 0.97 -12.14 22.31
CA GLN A 77 -0.07 -12.11 23.34
C GLN A 77 -1.00 -10.88 23.19
N SER A 78 -0.46 -9.69 22.88
CA SER A 78 -1.30 -8.50 22.67
C SER A 78 -2.18 -8.65 21.40
N ILE A 79 -1.65 -9.23 20.34
CA ILE A 79 -2.40 -9.49 19.10
C ILE A 79 -3.52 -10.53 19.33
N GLU A 80 -3.28 -11.56 20.13
CA GLU A 80 -4.30 -12.56 20.47
C GLU A 80 -5.47 -11.97 21.27
N SER A 81 -5.24 -10.90 22.04
CA SER A 81 -6.26 -10.21 22.86
C SER A 81 -6.97 -9.08 22.12
N ALA A 82 -6.70 -8.89 20.82
CA ALA A 82 -7.22 -7.77 20.03
C ALA A 82 -8.72 -7.91 19.72
N ASP A 83 -9.41 -6.78 19.66
CA ASP A 83 -10.78 -6.68 19.16
C ASP A 83 -10.79 -6.63 17.63
N LEU A 84 -10.96 -7.80 16.99
CA LEU A 84 -10.97 -7.91 15.54
C LEU A 84 -12.14 -7.17 14.87
N PRO A 85 -13.39 -7.18 15.38
CA PRO A 85 -14.47 -6.31 14.94
C PRO A 85 -14.08 -4.83 14.91
N ASN A 86 -13.48 -4.31 15.97
CA ASN A 86 -12.97 -2.93 16.01
C ASN A 86 -11.84 -2.73 14.98
N GLY A 87 -10.93 -3.69 14.86
CA GLY A 87 -9.88 -3.68 13.83
C GLY A 87 -10.45 -3.58 12.42
N ARG A 88 -11.55 -4.28 12.12
CA ARG A 88 -12.28 -4.16 10.84
C ARG A 88 -12.89 -2.78 10.65
N LEU A 89 -13.46 -2.18 11.71
CA LEU A 89 -14.00 -0.83 11.66
C LEU A 89 -12.91 0.19 11.33
N LEU A 90 -11.75 0.06 11.98
CA LEU A 90 -10.58 0.91 11.72
C LEU A 90 -10.04 0.74 10.29
N PHE A 91 -9.99 -0.51 9.78
CA PHE A 91 -9.65 -0.76 8.39
C PHE A 91 -10.62 -0.05 7.43
N ASN A 92 -11.92 -0.15 7.66
CA ASN A 92 -12.92 0.52 6.83
C ASN A 92 -12.74 2.04 6.83
N LYS A 93 -12.40 2.61 7.98
CA LYS A 93 -12.19 4.05 8.15
C LYS A 93 -10.90 4.57 7.50
N HIS A 94 -9.80 3.84 7.60
CA HIS A 94 -8.46 4.32 7.25
C HIS A 94 -7.85 3.69 6.01
N CYS A 95 -8.31 2.51 5.58
CA CYS A 95 -7.63 1.72 4.55
C CYS A 95 -8.56 1.37 3.36
N ALA A 96 -9.83 1.08 3.60
CA ALA A 96 -10.76 0.54 2.60
C ALA A 96 -11.05 1.50 1.43
N ASN A 97 -10.83 2.81 1.59
CA ASN A 97 -10.96 3.77 0.49
C ASN A 97 -9.94 3.53 -0.64
N CYS A 98 -8.85 2.80 -0.34
CA CYS A 98 -7.80 2.52 -1.32
C CYS A 98 -7.52 1.02 -1.48
N HIS A 99 -7.70 0.21 -0.44
CA HIS A 99 -7.29 -1.19 -0.45
C HIS A 99 -8.49 -2.15 -0.37
N VAL A 100 -8.38 -3.24 -1.11
CA VAL A 100 -9.26 -4.40 -0.96
C VAL A 100 -8.69 -5.34 0.10
N LEU A 101 -9.55 -5.81 1.03
CA LEU A 101 -9.26 -6.91 1.93
C LEU A 101 -10.50 -7.81 2.03
N TYR A 102 -10.34 -9.11 1.79
CA TYR A 102 -11.43 -10.10 1.76
C TYR A 102 -12.59 -9.71 0.82
N GLY A 103 -12.26 -9.13 -0.34
CA GLY A 103 -13.23 -8.72 -1.35
C GLY A 103 -13.97 -7.42 -1.06
N GLN A 104 -13.64 -6.70 0.03
CA GLN A 104 -14.24 -5.42 0.38
C GLN A 104 -13.22 -4.28 0.29
N GLY A 105 -13.68 -3.10 -0.14
CA GLY A 105 -12.87 -1.90 -0.32
C GLY A 105 -12.63 -1.53 -1.78
N ALA A 106 -11.82 -0.49 -2.02
CA ALA A 106 -11.54 0.05 -3.34
C ALA A 106 -10.22 -0.49 -3.92
N LYS A 107 -10.16 -0.60 -5.25
CA LYS A 107 -8.99 -1.11 -6.00
C LYS A 107 -8.07 0.02 -6.48
N VAL A 108 -7.69 0.90 -5.57
CA VAL A 108 -6.75 2.00 -5.86
C VAL A 108 -5.32 1.59 -5.53
N GLY A 109 -5.12 1.07 -4.33
CA GLY A 109 -3.88 0.44 -3.89
C GLY A 109 -3.86 -1.08 -4.15
N PRO A 110 -2.80 -1.77 -3.73
CA PRO A 110 -2.72 -3.23 -3.79
C PRO A 110 -3.87 -3.92 -3.06
N ASP A 111 -4.34 -5.05 -3.61
CA ASP A 111 -5.22 -5.97 -2.89
C ASP A 111 -4.41 -6.63 -1.77
N LEU A 112 -4.88 -6.48 -0.54
CA LEU A 112 -4.20 -6.98 0.64
C LEU A 112 -4.54 -8.44 0.95
N THR A 113 -5.58 -9.02 0.33
CA THR A 113 -6.06 -10.38 0.64
C THR A 113 -4.95 -11.42 0.45
N GLY A 114 -4.19 -11.32 -0.64
CA GLY A 114 -3.08 -12.21 -0.96
C GLY A 114 -1.69 -11.71 -0.52
N ALA A 115 -1.61 -10.56 0.17
CA ALA A 115 -0.34 -10.02 0.65
C ALA A 115 0.17 -10.81 1.87
N ASN A 116 1.50 -10.76 2.11
CA ASN A 116 2.13 -11.44 3.25
C ASN A 116 1.90 -10.70 4.59
N ARG A 117 0.64 -10.42 4.91
CA ARG A 117 0.17 -9.61 6.05
C ARG A 117 0.49 -10.24 7.42
N GLN A 118 0.70 -11.54 7.46
CA GLN A 118 1.06 -12.27 8.68
C GLN A 118 2.52 -11.99 9.11
N ASN A 119 3.34 -11.47 8.22
CA ASN A 119 4.68 -11.00 8.58
C ASN A 119 4.58 -9.56 9.10
N LEU A 120 4.74 -9.41 10.41
CA LEU A 120 4.59 -8.12 11.10
C LEU A 120 5.61 -7.07 10.61
N ASP A 121 6.85 -7.48 10.33
CA ASP A 121 7.87 -6.57 9.80
C ASP A 121 7.42 -6.01 8.44
N TYR A 122 7.00 -6.89 7.54
CA TYR A 122 6.48 -6.48 6.24
C TYR A 122 5.26 -5.57 6.35
N LEU A 123 4.32 -5.89 7.24
CA LEU A 123 3.10 -5.10 7.43
C LEU A 123 3.44 -3.71 7.96
N LEU A 124 4.22 -3.62 9.03
CA LEU A 124 4.61 -2.35 9.64
C LEU A 124 5.46 -1.48 8.70
N GLU A 125 6.42 -2.06 7.99
CA GLU A 125 7.21 -1.30 7.01
C GLU A 125 6.34 -0.63 5.95
N ASN A 126 5.33 -1.34 5.41
CA ASN A 126 4.46 -0.76 4.38
C ASN A 126 3.49 0.31 4.95
N ILE A 127 3.12 0.24 6.23
CA ILE A 127 2.24 1.23 6.85
C ILE A 127 3.04 2.46 7.32
N VAL A 128 4.22 2.25 7.90
CA VAL A 128 5.04 3.33 8.50
C VAL A 128 5.87 4.07 7.45
N ASP A 129 6.35 3.37 6.43
CA ASP A 129 7.13 3.96 5.33
C ASP A 129 6.59 3.50 3.96
N PRO A 130 5.38 3.93 3.58
CA PRO A 130 4.70 3.44 2.37
C PRO A 130 5.42 3.82 1.07
N SER A 131 6.34 4.77 1.12
CA SER A 131 7.12 5.20 -0.04
C SER A 131 8.48 4.50 -0.17
N ALA A 132 8.86 3.61 0.78
CA ALA A 132 10.13 2.89 0.71
C ALA A 132 10.15 1.86 -0.42
N THR A 133 9.02 1.18 -0.64
CA THR A 133 8.92 0.11 -1.65
C THR A 133 7.55 0.20 -2.34
N VAL A 134 7.48 0.90 -3.49
CA VAL A 134 6.22 1.18 -4.19
C VAL A 134 6.34 0.95 -5.69
N ALA A 135 5.44 0.12 -6.24
CA ALA A 135 5.37 -0.15 -7.67
C ALA A 135 4.95 1.12 -8.45
N THR A 136 5.44 1.26 -9.68
CA THR A 136 5.17 2.43 -10.54
C THR A 136 3.69 2.75 -10.67
N ASN A 137 2.83 1.72 -10.75
CA ASN A 137 1.38 1.87 -10.87
C ASN A 137 0.68 2.45 -9.63
N PHE A 138 1.37 2.50 -8.48
CA PHE A 138 0.85 3.03 -7.20
C PHE A 138 1.57 4.30 -6.76
N ARG A 139 2.50 4.81 -7.59
CA ARG A 139 3.20 6.06 -7.32
C ARG A 139 2.29 7.25 -7.61
N ALA A 140 2.40 8.26 -6.76
CA ALA A 140 1.75 9.53 -7.01
C ALA A 140 2.35 10.25 -8.23
N SER A 141 1.53 11.04 -8.89
CA SER A 141 1.94 11.98 -9.93
C SER A 141 1.51 13.38 -9.53
N LEU A 142 2.33 14.36 -9.83
CA LEU A 142 1.94 15.77 -9.84
C LEU A 142 1.42 16.09 -11.24
N ILE A 143 0.17 16.54 -11.31
CA ILE A 143 -0.52 16.89 -12.55
C ILE A 143 -0.74 18.39 -12.52
N GLU A 144 -0.01 19.11 -13.34
CA GLU A 144 -0.16 20.53 -13.52
C GLU A 144 -1.21 20.80 -14.60
N LEU A 145 -2.19 21.64 -14.26
CA LEU A 145 -3.23 22.08 -15.18
C LEU A 145 -2.86 23.43 -15.78
N LYS A 146 -3.34 23.72 -17.00
CA LYS A 146 -3.10 24.97 -17.72
C LYS A 146 -3.58 26.22 -17.00
N ASP A 147 -4.50 26.08 -16.06
CA ASP A 147 -4.99 27.15 -15.18
C ASP A 147 -4.11 27.37 -13.93
N GLY A 148 -2.99 26.63 -13.80
CA GLY A 148 -2.04 26.70 -12.69
C GLY A 148 -2.40 25.85 -11.48
N ARG A 149 -3.54 25.14 -11.46
CA ARG A 149 -3.84 24.20 -10.38
C ARG A 149 -2.95 22.97 -10.45
N ILE A 150 -2.58 22.43 -9.28
CA ILE A 150 -1.82 21.20 -9.15
C ILE A 150 -2.70 20.13 -8.50
N VAL A 151 -2.80 18.98 -9.16
CA VAL A 151 -3.47 17.80 -8.64
C VAL A 151 -2.43 16.71 -8.34
N THR A 152 -2.48 16.17 -7.12
CA THR A 152 -1.62 15.04 -6.73
C THR A 152 -2.47 13.78 -6.60
N GLY A 153 -2.09 12.72 -7.30
CA GLY A 153 -2.80 11.45 -7.24
C GLY A 153 -2.16 10.36 -8.08
N VAL A 154 -2.72 9.16 -7.99
CA VAL A 154 -2.36 8.03 -8.86
C VAL A 154 -3.18 8.10 -10.14
N VAL A 155 -2.51 8.05 -11.28
CA VAL A 155 -3.17 7.94 -12.59
C VAL A 155 -3.72 6.53 -12.73
N LEU A 156 -5.06 6.40 -12.73
CA LEU A 156 -5.75 5.12 -12.88
C LEU A 156 -5.86 4.73 -14.36
N GLU A 157 -6.28 5.68 -15.18
CA GLU A 157 -6.49 5.51 -16.62
C GLU A 157 -6.16 6.81 -17.35
N GLN A 158 -5.61 6.69 -18.54
CA GLN A 158 -5.43 7.82 -19.45
C GLN A 158 -5.66 7.41 -20.88
N ASN A 159 -6.23 8.32 -21.64
CA ASN A 159 -6.36 8.24 -23.08
C ASN A 159 -6.20 9.64 -23.70
N ASP A 160 -6.41 9.76 -25.01
CA ASP A 160 -6.23 11.04 -25.74
C ASP A 160 -7.19 12.17 -25.28
N ARG A 161 -8.28 11.82 -24.59
CA ARG A 161 -9.34 12.78 -24.19
C ARG A 161 -9.40 13.02 -22.70
N THR A 162 -9.13 12.00 -21.88
CA THR A 162 -9.36 12.03 -20.44
C THR A 162 -8.21 11.42 -19.65
N LEU A 163 -8.05 11.92 -18.43
CA LEU A 163 -7.15 11.42 -17.40
C LEU A 163 -7.98 11.16 -16.14
N SER A 164 -8.06 9.90 -15.70
CA SER A 164 -8.69 9.52 -14.43
C SER A 164 -7.61 9.45 -13.35
N VAL A 165 -7.79 10.20 -12.28
CA VAL A 165 -6.81 10.34 -11.20
C VAL A 165 -7.47 10.05 -9.87
N GLN A 166 -6.88 9.17 -9.09
CA GLN A 166 -7.25 8.97 -7.68
C GLN A 166 -6.41 9.90 -6.81
N THR A 167 -7.05 10.83 -6.15
CA THR A 167 -6.46 11.62 -5.07
C THR A 167 -6.61 10.89 -3.74
N GLN A 168 -6.07 11.44 -2.64
CA GLN A 168 -6.31 10.88 -1.30
C GLN A 168 -7.79 10.94 -0.86
N ARG A 169 -8.60 11.78 -1.50
CA ARG A 169 -10.01 12.00 -1.12
C ARG A 169 -10.98 11.29 -2.06
N GLU A 170 -10.76 11.45 -3.36
CA GLU A 170 -11.73 11.04 -4.38
C GLU A 170 -11.06 10.72 -5.72
N ALA A 171 -11.76 10.01 -6.58
CA ALA A 171 -11.40 9.85 -7.97
C ALA A 171 -11.96 11.04 -8.77
N ILE A 172 -11.11 11.69 -9.53
CA ILE A 172 -11.46 12.81 -10.40
C ILE A 172 -11.16 12.45 -11.86
N ARG A 173 -11.91 13.05 -12.77
CA ARG A 173 -11.65 12.96 -14.21
C ARG A 173 -11.31 14.35 -14.76
N LEU A 174 -10.13 14.45 -15.38
CA LEU A 174 -9.63 15.65 -16.01
C LEU A 174 -9.69 15.52 -17.53
N ALA A 175 -10.01 16.60 -18.23
CA ALA A 175 -9.85 16.62 -19.68
C ALA A 175 -8.35 16.67 -20.02
N ARG A 176 -7.90 15.84 -20.98
CA ARG A 176 -6.48 15.80 -21.35
C ARG A 176 -5.99 17.15 -21.90
N SER A 177 -6.90 17.93 -22.49
CA SER A 177 -6.65 19.27 -23.01
C SER A 177 -6.36 20.31 -21.90
N GLU A 178 -6.80 20.06 -20.66
CA GLU A 178 -6.55 20.94 -19.51
C GLU A 178 -5.23 20.63 -18.82
N VAL A 179 -4.63 19.48 -19.10
CA VAL A 179 -3.38 19.03 -18.47
C VAL A 179 -2.19 19.64 -19.22
N GLU A 180 -1.37 20.38 -18.50
CA GLU A 180 -0.10 20.93 -19.00
C GLU A 180 0.99 19.87 -18.88
N GLN A 181 1.23 19.36 -17.68
CA GLN A 181 2.30 18.42 -17.40
C GLN A 181 1.87 17.34 -16.41
N ILE A 182 2.45 16.15 -16.55
CA ILE A 182 2.35 15.05 -15.58
C ILE A 182 3.77 14.64 -15.18
N ALA A 183 4.10 14.79 -13.91
CA ALA A 183 5.39 14.43 -13.34
C ALA A 183 5.22 13.28 -12.33
N ALA A 184 5.71 12.09 -12.66
CA ALA A 184 5.71 10.97 -11.74
C ALA A 184 6.61 11.27 -10.53
N GLN A 185 6.13 10.94 -9.32
CA GLN A 185 6.85 11.09 -8.07
C GLN A 185 7.43 9.75 -7.62
N SER A 186 8.42 9.77 -6.72
CA SER A 186 8.88 8.57 -6.01
C SER A 186 8.02 8.21 -4.79
N LEU A 187 6.96 8.98 -4.54
CA LEU A 187 6.13 8.85 -3.35
C LEU A 187 4.89 8.00 -3.63
N SER A 188 4.47 7.26 -2.60
CA SER A 188 3.17 6.59 -2.55
C SER A 188 2.04 7.60 -2.32
N LEU A 189 0.83 7.30 -2.81
CA LEU A 189 -0.36 8.05 -2.43
C LEU A 189 -0.82 7.71 -1.00
N MET A 190 -0.42 6.53 -0.48
CA MET A 190 -0.69 6.15 0.90
C MET A 190 0.00 7.14 1.84
N PRO A 191 -0.76 7.81 2.73
CA PRO A 191 -0.18 8.83 3.60
C PRO A 191 0.74 8.24 4.65
N ASP A 192 1.76 9.01 5.02
CA ASP A 192 2.61 8.73 6.16
C ASP A 192 1.85 8.93 7.49
N GLY A 193 2.28 8.20 8.52
CA GLY A 193 1.80 8.42 9.88
C GLY A 193 0.38 7.93 10.15
N LEU A 194 -0.15 6.99 9.38
CA LEU A 194 -1.49 6.43 9.55
C LEU A 194 -1.77 5.86 10.95
N LEU A 195 -0.75 5.37 11.63
CA LEU A 195 -0.89 4.84 13.00
C LEU A 195 -0.77 5.92 14.08
N ASN A 196 -0.28 7.12 13.76
CA ASN A 196 -0.02 8.16 14.76
C ASN A 196 -1.27 8.67 15.51
N PRO A 197 -2.45 8.82 14.86
CA PRO A 197 -3.65 9.26 15.55
C PRO A 197 -4.36 8.15 16.32
N LEU A 198 -3.93 6.90 16.17
CA LEU A 198 -4.54 5.74 16.81
C LEU A 198 -3.95 5.54 18.22
N SER A 199 -4.81 5.14 19.15
CA SER A 199 -4.36 4.65 20.46
C SER A 199 -3.57 3.33 20.31
N ALA A 200 -2.91 2.88 21.38
CA ALA A 200 -2.21 1.61 21.39
C ALA A 200 -3.17 0.42 21.13
N ASP A 201 -4.37 0.47 21.72
CA ASP A 201 -5.40 -0.55 21.52
C ASP A 201 -5.94 -0.55 20.09
N GLU A 202 -6.27 0.62 19.52
CA GLU A 202 -6.70 0.75 18.13
C GLU A 202 -5.62 0.27 17.14
N THR A 203 -4.36 0.61 17.40
CA THR A 203 -3.23 0.13 16.58
C THR A 203 -3.12 -1.39 16.62
N ARG A 204 -3.23 -1.98 17.82
CA ARG A 204 -3.23 -3.43 18.03
C ARG A 204 -4.37 -4.09 17.27
N ASP A 205 -5.60 -3.59 17.43
CA ASP A 205 -6.81 -4.16 16.83
C ASP A 205 -6.75 -4.09 15.30
N LEU A 206 -6.31 -2.93 14.75
CA LEU A 206 -6.11 -2.77 13.31
C LEU A 206 -5.05 -3.76 12.77
N VAL A 207 -3.89 -3.85 13.43
CA VAL A 207 -2.80 -4.73 12.99
C VAL A 207 -3.21 -6.20 13.11
N ALA A 208 -3.92 -6.58 14.16
CA ALA A 208 -4.44 -7.93 14.35
C ALA A 208 -5.44 -8.29 13.25
N TYR A 209 -6.39 -7.41 12.92
CA TYR A 209 -7.33 -7.60 11.82
C TYR A 209 -6.61 -7.71 10.48
N LEU A 210 -5.66 -6.81 10.19
CA LEU A 210 -4.87 -6.86 8.97
C LEU A 210 -4.08 -8.17 8.85
N SER A 211 -3.55 -8.71 9.94
CA SER A 211 -2.80 -9.97 9.98
C SER A 211 -3.70 -11.21 9.93
N GLY A 212 -5.01 -11.04 10.11
CA GLY A 212 -6.00 -12.11 10.14
C GLY A 212 -6.05 -12.93 8.85
N ARG A 213 -6.66 -14.11 8.93
CA ARG A 213 -6.78 -15.06 7.81
C ARG A 213 -8.15 -15.05 7.15
N ALA A 214 -9.15 -14.51 7.84
CA ALA A 214 -10.54 -14.48 7.39
C ALA A 214 -11.21 -13.17 7.77
N GLN A 215 -12.29 -12.87 7.07
CA GLN A 215 -13.15 -11.74 7.44
C GLN A 215 -13.83 -12.01 8.78
N VAL A 216 -14.02 -10.97 9.57
CA VAL A 216 -14.81 -10.98 10.81
C VAL A 216 -16.04 -10.08 10.65
N GLU A 217 -17.04 -10.23 11.46
CA GLU A 217 -18.21 -9.35 11.47
C GLU A 217 -17.83 -7.95 11.98
N LEU A 218 -18.58 -6.93 11.57
CA LEU A 218 -18.45 -5.59 12.16
C LEU A 218 -19.02 -5.63 13.59
N PRO A 219 -18.54 -4.75 14.48
CA PRO A 219 -19.16 -4.60 15.78
C PRO A 219 -20.64 -4.22 15.59
N PRO A 220 -21.54 -4.66 16.49
CA PRO A 220 -22.93 -4.19 16.47
C PRO A 220 -22.96 -2.66 16.40
N ALA A 221 -23.79 -2.11 15.52
CA ALA A 221 -23.99 -0.66 15.52
C ALA A 221 -24.46 -0.27 16.92
N GLU A 222 -23.71 0.59 17.62
CA GLU A 222 -24.23 1.24 18.82
C GLU A 222 -25.50 1.95 18.40
N THR A 223 -26.63 1.43 18.83
CA THR A 223 -27.89 2.16 18.76
C THR A 223 -27.63 3.46 19.51
N ALA A 224 -27.53 4.56 18.77
CA ALA A 224 -27.49 5.89 19.35
C ALA A 224 -28.67 5.97 20.31
N ALA A 225 -28.39 5.78 21.60
CA ALA A 225 -29.37 6.00 22.64
C ALA A 225 -29.78 7.46 22.54
N SER A 226 -31.00 7.65 22.05
CA SER A 226 -31.72 8.90 22.06
C SER A 226 -31.69 9.47 23.48
N SER A 227 -30.79 10.40 23.76
CA SER A 227 -30.93 11.31 24.88
C SER A 227 -31.81 12.45 24.41
N GLN A 228 -33.13 12.19 24.38
CA GLN A 228 -34.16 13.20 24.54
C GLN A 228 -34.67 13.04 25.96
N GLU A 229 -34.24 13.93 26.83
CA GLU A 229 -34.98 14.47 27.97
C GLU A 229 -34.43 15.86 28.30
#